data_26f9191636f87ed1d5a7281fb7562bd4
#
_entry.id   26f9191636f87ed1d5a7281fb7562bd4
#
_cell.length_a   1.000
_cell.length_b   1.000
_cell.length_c   1.000
_cell.angle_alpha   90.00
_cell.angle_beta   90.00
_cell.angle_gamma   90.00
#
_symmetry.space_group_name_H-M   'P 1'
#
loop_
_entity.id
_entity.type
_entity.pdbx_description
1 polymer ?
#
loop_
_entity_poly.entity_id
_entity_poly.type
_entity_poly.pdbx_seq_one_letter_code
_entity_poly.pdbx_strand_id
1 'polypeptide(L)'
;LEEGLPSLGLRVRTGHWGIAGEPPVLLVDFKPLWQEKDTLYFELWKAYALESDKGYGDYDESSLFAIAAARLMESIAAWRSEERTIAIFNEWQTAMGLLYLRQHAPQIRTLFITHATTVGRSIAGNDKDLYTYMDAYDGDQMARELGVEAKHQVEKLAAHEASVFATVSKLTAREAKQLLGREPIVLPNGFHVGTSPLTAPMLSKRKKARQLLGAVASRLYGQTIDPKQAFFISLGGRYEYRNKGIDLFIESLHHFAESYQGERDVVAFLLVPAWEAGPRADLQYLLTHPQEEQSNPLQYPMLSHWLYNTEHDRAVCHIRHRGLDRADSRVKVIFVPCYLNGLDGVLDLSYYDLLVGMDLTIYPSYYEPWGYTPLESIRYGVPTITTTLAGFGLWAEEEQMTKPFASAPHRPVHVVERTDTNIPETIEMISSLIARQLSLSLEEQKEQRKKAYELARCADWKLFYRHYEAAYEQMK
;
A
#
# COMPACT_ATOMS: atom_id res chain seq x y z
N LEU A 1 -21.92 22.62 18.03
CA LEU A 1 -21.53 22.80 16.61
C LEU A 1 -22.77 22.84 15.70
N GLU A 2 -23.71 21.90 15.82
CA GLU A 2 -24.92 21.85 14.98
C GLU A 2 -25.83 23.08 15.10
N GLU A 3 -25.95 23.67 16.29
CA GLU A 3 -26.77 24.88 16.55
C GLU A 3 -26.10 26.19 16.12
N GLY A 4 -24.79 26.19 15.88
CA GLY A 4 -24.00 27.39 15.55
C GLY A 4 -23.57 27.50 14.09
N LEU A 5 -23.77 26.43 13.27
CA LEU A 5 -23.42 26.47 11.85
C LEU A 5 -24.54 27.19 11.07
N PRO A 6 -24.22 28.21 10.26
CA PRO A 6 -25.20 28.81 9.36
C PRO A 6 -25.76 27.77 8.41
N SER A 7 -27.00 27.99 7.94
CA SER A 7 -27.62 27.09 6.96
C SER A 7 -26.84 27.11 5.66
N LEU A 8 -25.96 26.09 5.49
CA LEU A 8 -25.14 25.89 4.29
C LEU A 8 -25.85 25.14 3.17
N GLY A 9 -27.14 24.84 3.36
CA GLY A 9 -27.85 23.92 2.45
C GLY A 9 -27.37 22.47 2.53
N LEU A 10 -26.49 22.16 3.49
CA LEU A 10 -25.90 20.85 3.71
C LEU A 10 -26.45 20.20 4.97
N ARG A 11 -26.57 18.87 4.96
CA ARG A 11 -26.81 18.12 6.20
C ARG A 11 -25.48 17.68 6.78
N VAL A 12 -25.26 18.02 8.06
CA VAL A 12 -24.04 17.69 8.79
C VAL A 12 -24.40 16.90 10.05
N ARG A 13 -23.66 15.85 10.33
CA ARG A 13 -23.71 15.16 11.63
C ARG A 13 -22.35 15.17 12.28
N THR A 14 -22.34 15.44 13.57
CA THR A 14 -21.12 15.43 14.39
C THR A 14 -21.00 14.10 15.15
N GLY A 15 -19.80 13.69 15.44
CA GLY A 15 -19.52 12.48 16.21
C GLY A 15 -18.05 12.32 16.53
N HIS A 16 -17.69 11.17 17.05
CA HIS A 16 -16.30 10.77 17.26
C HIS A 16 -16.04 9.46 16.52
N TRP A 17 -14.86 9.35 15.94
CA TRP A 17 -14.45 8.12 15.29
C TRP A 17 -14.13 7.05 16.35
N GLY A 18 -14.70 5.86 16.24
CA GLY A 18 -14.51 4.75 17.20
C GLY A 18 -13.11 4.10 17.17
N ILE A 19 -12.05 4.91 17.15
CA ILE A 19 -10.65 4.49 17.18
C ILE A 19 -9.93 5.11 18.38
N ALA A 20 -8.71 4.66 18.68
CA ALA A 20 -7.93 5.21 19.77
C ALA A 20 -7.74 6.74 19.61
N GLY A 21 -8.02 7.49 20.68
CA GLY A 21 -8.00 8.94 20.69
C GLY A 21 -9.32 9.60 20.30
N GLU A 22 -10.32 8.84 19.87
CA GLU A 22 -11.69 9.28 19.55
C GLU A 22 -11.74 10.66 18.85
N PRO A 23 -11.03 10.84 17.71
CA PRO A 23 -10.99 12.14 17.06
C PRO A 23 -12.40 12.58 16.62
N PRO A 24 -12.71 13.88 16.70
CA PRO A 24 -14.00 14.40 16.23
C PRO A 24 -14.15 14.19 14.73
N VAL A 25 -15.37 13.87 14.31
CA VAL A 25 -15.75 13.61 12.91
C VAL A 25 -16.97 14.42 12.56
N LEU A 26 -16.94 14.96 11.34
CA LEU A 26 -18.06 15.62 10.70
C LEU A 26 -18.45 14.83 9.45
N LEU A 27 -19.66 14.28 9.43
CA LEU A 27 -20.23 13.61 8.26
C LEU A 27 -21.08 14.63 7.49
N VAL A 28 -20.75 14.80 6.21
CA VAL A 28 -21.40 15.78 5.35
C VAL A 28 -22.17 15.06 4.25
N ASP A 29 -23.48 15.31 4.17
CA ASP A 29 -24.29 14.93 3.01
C ASP A 29 -24.20 16.04 1.95
N PHE A 30 -23.43 15.75 0.91
CA PHE A 30 -23.15 16.70 -0.18
C PHE A 30 -24.11 16.57 -1.37
N LYS A 31 -25.09 15.65 -1.31
CA LYS A 31 -26.06 15.45 -2.40
C LYS A 31 -26.76 16.74 -2.87
N PRO A 32 -27.09 17.71 -2.01
CA PRO A 32 -27.67 18.97 -2.46
C PRO A 32 -26.83 19.73 -3.48
N LEU A 33 -25.47 19.60 -3.41
CA LEU A 33 -24.57 20.29 -4.32
C LEU A 33 -24.65 19.81 -5.78
N TRP A 34 -25.24 18.65 -6.04
CA TRP A 34 -25.48 18.19 -7.40
C TRP A 34 -26.34 19.17 -8.23
N GLN A 35 -27.22 19.91 -7.58
CA GLN A 35 -28.04 20.95 -8.25
C GLN A 35 -27.20 22.20 -8.59
N GLU A 36 -26.10 22.42 -7.90
CA GLU A 36 -25.22 23.57 -8.11
C GLU A 36 -23.98 23.21 -8.97
N LYS A 37 -23.81 21.95 -9.35
CA LYS A 37 -22.58 21.42 -9.98
C LYS A 37 -22.11 22.29 -11.15
N ASP A 38 -22.97 22.55 -12.10
CA ASP A 38 -22.58 23.28 -13.32
C ASP A 38 -22.18 24.73 -13.01
N THR A 39 -22.83 25.36 -12.04
CA THR A 39 -22.46 26.71 -11.57
C THR A 39 -21.08 26.69 -10.90
N LEU A 40 -20.83 25.73 -10.01
CA LEU A 40 -19.55 25.57 -9.31
C LEU A 40 -18.41 25.29 -10.29
N TYR A 41 -18.65 24.42 -11.26
CA TYR A 41 -17.66 24.13 -12.30
C TYR A 41 -17.39 25.35 -13.20
N PHE A 42 -18.41 26.10 -13.55
CA PHE A 42 -18.25 27.33 -14.31
C PHE A 42 -17.43 28.39 -13.55
N GLU A 43 -17.65 28.55 -12.25
CA GLU A 43 -16.87 29.46 -11.40
C GLU A 43 -15.41 29.06 -11.35
N LEU A 44 -15.11 27.76 -11.17
CA LEU A 44 -13.75 27.23 -11.16
C LEU A 44 -13.10 27.30 -12.53
N TRP A 45 -13.83 27.06 -13.61
CA TRP A 45 -13.32 27.26 -14.97
C TRP A 45 -12.97 28.73 -15.21
N LYS A 46 -13.83 29.66 -14.79
CA LYS A 46 -13.58 31.10 -14.94
C LYS A 46 -12.34 31.56 -14.15
N ALA A 47 -12.14 31.00 -12.96
CA ALA A 47 -11.02 31.39 -12.09
C ALA A 47 -9.70 30.72 -12.47
N TYR A 48 -9.72 29.46 -12.88
CA TYR A 48 -8.53 28.60 -13.03
C TYR A 48 -8.41 27.94 -14.41
N ALA A 49 -9.36 28.16 -15.32
CA ALA A 49 -9.48 27.44 -16.60
C ALA A 49 -9.58 25.89 -16.40
N LEU A 50 -10.15 25.44 -15.27
CA LEU A 50 -10.29 24.04 -14.94
C LEU A 50 -11.38 23.38 -15.79
N GLU A 51 -11.02 22.42 -16.64
CA GLU A 51 -11.91 21.71 -17.58
C GLU A 51 -12.59 20.52 -16.91
N SER A 52 -13.49 20.78 -15.94
CA SER A 52 -14.19 19.71 -15.17
C SER A 52 -15.19 18.91 -16.02
N ASP A 53 -15.58 19.39 -17.18
CA ASP A 53 -16.41 18.67 -18.17
C ASP A 53 -15.74 17.41 -18.74
N LYS A 54 -14.40 17.32 -18.66
CA LYS A 54 -13.60 16.13 -18.98
C LYS A 54 -13.51 15.13 -17.83
N GLY A 55 -14.17 15.40 -16.70
CA GLY A 55 -14.20 14.53 -15.54
C GLY A 55 -14.90 13.20 -15.84
N TYR A 56 -14.40 12.11 -15.27
CA TYR A 56 -14.97 10.78 -15.41
C TYR A 56 -14.89 9.96 -14.11
N GLY A 57 -15.70 8.89 -14.04
CA GLY A 57 -15.76 8.00 -12.88
C GLY A 57 -16.22 8.73 -11.63
N ASP A 58 -15.38 8.75 -10.61
CA ASP A 58 -15.62 9.34 -9.29
C ASP A 58 -15.30 10.86 -9.22
N TYR A 59 -15.04 11.52 -10.34
CA TYR A 59 -14.61 12.93 -10.36
C TYR A 59 -15.66 13.87 -9.78
N ASP A 60 -16.91 13.77 -10.24
CA ASP A 60 -18.01 14.65 -9.80
C ASP A 60 -18.33 14.45 -8.31
N GLU A 61 -18.39 13.19 -7.87
CA GLU A 61 -18.67 12.86 -6.47
C GLU A 61 -17.58 13.40 -5.55
N SER A 62 -16.33 13.14 -5.88
CA SER A 62 -15.14 13.62 -5.12
C SER A 62 -15.09 15.14 -5.08
N SER A 63 -15.35 15.80 -6.21
CA SER A 63 -15.32 17.26 -6.34
C SER A 63 -16.38 17.94 -5.50
N LEU A 64 -17.62 17.46 -5.56
CA LEU A 64 -18.74 18.02 -4.80
C LEU A 64 -18.58 17.76 -3.29
N PHE A 65 -18.10 16.58 -2.91
CA PHE A 65 -17.73 16.31 -1.52
C PHE A 65 -16.66 17.30 -1.03
N ALA A 66 -15.61 17.52 -1.81
CA ALA A 66 -14.51 18.42 -1.45
C ALA A 66 -15.00 19.86 -1.24
N ILE A 67 -15.88 20.36 -2.13
CA ILE A 67 -16.47 21.71 -1.99
C ILE A 67 -17.39 21.77 -0.76
N ALA A 68 -18.21 20.73 -0.52
CA ALA A 68 -19.07 20.69 0.67
C ALA A 68 -18.25 20.74 1.97
N ALA A 69 -17.16 19.98 2.03
CA ALA A 69 -16.23 19.99 3.16
C ALA A 69 -15.57 21.37 3.31
N ALA A 70 -15.18 22.00 2.21
CA ALA A 70 -14.58 23.35 2.22
C ALA A 70 -15.55 24.42 2.72
N ARG A 71 -16.83 24.41 2.30
CA ARG A 71 -17.88 25.29 2.84
C ARG A 71 -18.05 25.14 4.35
N LEU A 72 -17.96 23.91 4.84
CA LEU A 72 -18.02 23.63 6.27
C LEU A 72 -16.77 24.16 6.99
N MET A 73 -15.57 23.97 6.43
CA MET A 73 -14.31 24.50 6.97
C MET A 73 -14.32 26.03 7.03
N GLU A 74 -14.83 26.72 6.00
CA GLU A 74 -15.03 28.17 5.95
C GLU A 74 -15.92 28.64 7.11
N SER A 75 -17.06 27.97 7.31
CA SER A 75 -18.00 28.31 8.40
C SER A 75 -17.41 28.09 9.78
N ILE A 76 -16.66 27.01 9.98
CA ILE A 76 -15.96 26.73 11.24
C ILE A 76 -14.89 27.79 11.51
N ALA A 77 -14.11 28.15 10.51
CA ALA A 77 -13.07 29.19 10.63
C ALA A 77 -13.67 30.57 10.92
N ALA A 78 -14.79 30.91 10.33
CA ALA A 78 -15.51 32.16 10.62
C ALA A 78 -16.05 32.18 12.07
N TRP A 79 -16.58 31.06 12.56
CA TRP A 79 -17.04 30.93 13.94
C TRP A 79 -15.89 30.98 14.96
N ARG A 80 -14.68 30.48 14.59
CA ARG A 80 -13.45 30.50 15.39
C ARG A 80 -12.48 31.58 14.95
N SER A 81 -12.95 32.78 14.65
CA SER A 81 -12.19 33.85 13.99
C SER A 81 -10.91 34.26 14.73
N GLU A 82 -10.80 33.98 16.01
CA GLU A 82 -9.61 34.24 16.84
C GLU A 82 -8.51 33.19 16.67
N GLU A 83 -8.85 32.02 16.06
CA GLU A 83 -7.95 30.88 15.90
C GLU A 83 -7.39 30.83 14.47
N ARG A 84 -6.12 30.47 14.34
CA ARG A 84 -5.56 30.15 13.04
C ARG A 84 -6.05 28.79 12.56
N THR A 85 -6.61 28.75 11.37
CA THR A 85 -7.11 27.51 10.78
C THR A 85 -6.17 27.03 9.68
N ILE A 86 -5.79 25.77 9.71
CA ILE A 86 -5.08 25.06 8.66
C ILE A 86 -5.98 23.97 8.13
N ALA A 87 -6.27 23.98 6.84
CA ALA A 87 -7.01 22.95 6.14
C ALA A 87 -6.06 22.01 5.40
N ILE A 88 -6.19 20.70 5.63
CA ILE A 88 -5.37 19.66 5.00
C ILE A 88 -6.20 18.93 3.96
N PHE A 89 -5.70 18.87 2.73
CA PHE A 89 -6.31 18.21 1.60
C PHE A 89 -5.40 17.08 1.10
N ASN A 90 -5.96 15.89 0.94
CA ASN A 90 -5.23 14.72 0.50
C ASN A 90 -5.73 14.27 -0.86
N GLU A 91 -4.84 14.12 -1.81
CA GLU A 91 -5.08 13.62 -3.15
C GLU A 91 -5.97 14.54 -4.00
N TRP A 92 -6.03 14.29 -5.31
CA TRP A 92 -6.87 15.03 -6.25
C TRP A 92 -8.36 15.04 -5.84
N GLN A 93 -8.84 13.99 -5.16
CA GLN A 93 -10.23 13.86 -4.71
C GLN A 93 -10.68 15.00 -3.78
N THR A 94 -9.75 15.61 -3.06
CA THR A 94 -10.08 16.73 -2.16
C THR A 94 -9.61 18.09 -2.69
N ALA A 95 -8.88 18.10 -3.79
CA ALA A 95 -8.22 19.28 -4.35
C ALA A 95 -9.19 20.42 -4.70
N MET A 96 -10.39 20.11 -5.20
CA MET A 96 -11.38 21.13 -5.56
C MET A 96 -11.86 21.94 -4.35
N GLY A 97 -11.89 21.33 -3.16
CA GLY A 97 -12.17 22.04 -1.91
C GLY A 97 -11.10 23.06 -1.55
N LEU A 98 -9.83 22.77 -1.84
CA LEU A 98 -8.72 23.72 -1.67
C LEU A 98 -8.93 24.93 -2.59
N LEU A 99 -9.24 24.69 -3.87
CA LEU A 99 -9.47 25.78 -4.85
C LEU A 99 -10.66 26.65 -4.43
N TYR A 100 -11.72 26.03 -3.89
CA TYR A 100 -12.84 26.77 -3.32
C TYR A 100 -12.39 27.68 -2.15
N LEU A 101 -11.64 27.17 -1.18
CA LEU A 101 -11.14 27.98 -0.05
C LEU A 101 -10.24 29.12 -0.51
N ARG A 102 -9.45 28.94 -1.54
CA ARG A 102 -8.60 30.01 -2.08
C ARG A 102 -9.41 31.20 -2.57
N GLN A 103 -10.63 30.98 -3.09
CA GLN A 103 -11.50 32.04 -3.55
C GLN A 103 -12.35 32.67 -2.44
N HIS A 104 -12.90 31.84 -1.54
CA HIS A 104 -13.93 32.25 -0.57
C HIS A 104 -13.38 32.54 0.83
N ALA A 105 -12.29 31.87 1.23
CA ALA A 105 -11.70 32.00 2.56
C ALA A 105 -10.14 31.99 2.51
N PRO A 106 -9.49 32.97 1.80
CA PRO A 106 -8.06 32.97 1.57
C PRO A 106 -7.21 33.10 2.84
N GLN A 107 -7.80 33.46 3.97
CA GLN A 107 -7.17 33.52 5.29
C GLN A 107 -6.87 32.11 5.84
N ILE A 108 -7.61 31.07 5.41
CA ILE A 108 -7.35 29.70 5.79
C ILE A 108 -6.08 29.22 5.07
N ARG A 109 -5.09 28.81 5.85
CA ARG A 109 -3.88 28.21 5.28
C ARG A 109 -4.14 26.78 4.84
N THR A 110 -3.55 26.38 3.72
CA THR A 110 -3.84 25.08 3.12
C THR A 110 -2.57 24.25 2.97
N LEU A 111 -2.64 22.98 3.39
CA LEU A 111 -1.64 21.95 3.09
C LEU A 111 -2.26 20.96 2.09
N PHE A 112 -1.67 20.86 0.91
CA PHE A 112 -2.05 19.84 -0.08
C PHE A 112 -1.03 18.72 -0.10
N ILE A 113 -1.49 17.48 0.02
CA ILE A 113 -0.63 16.28 0.03
C ILE A 113 -1.06 15.37 -1.10
N THR A 114 -0.21 15.17 -2.10
CA THR A 114 -0.39 14.10 -3.08
C THR A 114 0.43 12.88 -2.67
N HIS A 115 -0.20 11.71 -2.58
CA HIS A 115 0.49 10.46 -2.25
C HIS A 115 1.04 9.77 -3.51
N ALA A 116 0.43 10.03 -4.66
CA ALA A 116 0.86 9.57 -5.97
C ALA A 116 0.28 10.52 -7.01
N THR A 117 1.07 11.02 -7.96
CA THR A 117 0.48 11.87 -8.98
C THR A 117 -0.46 11.06 -9.89
N THR A 118 -1.56 11.68 -10.30
CA THR A 118 -2.53 11.04 -11.22
C THR A 118 -1.85 10.57 -12.50
N VAL A 119 -1.00 11.41 -13.07
CA VAL A 119 -0.29 11.11 -14.32
C VAL A 119 0.78 10.04 -14.11
N GLY A 120 1.61 10.13 -13.07
CA GLY A 120 2.65 9.13 -12.79
C GLY A 120 2.07 7.74 -12.58
N ARG A 121 0.98 7.65 -11.79
CA ARG A 121 0.23 6.40 -11.61
C ARG A 121 -0.33 5.87 -12.94
N SER A 122 -0.83 6.75 -13.80
CA SER A 122 -1.39 6.36 -15.09
C SER A 122 -0.32 5.92 -16.08
N ILE A 123 0.85 6.57 -16.11
CA ILE A 123 2.00 6.13 -16.92
C ILE A 123 2.41 4.71 -16.50
N ALA A 124 2.65 4.48 -15.21
CA ALA A 124 3.04 3.19 -14.68
C ALA A 124 1.96 2.11 -14.87
N GLY A 125 0.68 2.48 -14.74
CA GLY A 125 -0.47 1.59 -14.91
C GLY A 125 -0.76 1.19 -16.35
N ASN A 126 -0.23 1.93 -17.33
CA ASN A 126 -0.33 1.62 -18.75
C ASN A 126 0.97 1.02 -19.33
N ASP A 127 1.76 0.37 -18.47
CA ASP A 127 3.00 -0.33 -18.83
C ASP A 127 4.05 0.54 -19.56
N LYS A 128 3.99 1.88 -19.39
CA LYS A 128 5.00 2.80 -19.90
C LYS A 128 6.18 2.92 -18.93
N ASP A 129 7.36 3.17 -19.45
CA ASP A 129 8.59 3.34 -18.66
C ASP A 129 8.61 4.72 -17.99
N LEU A 130 8.20 4.74 -16.72
CA LEU A 130 8.06 5.97 -15.96
C LEU A 130 9.41 6.60 -15.60
N TYR A 131 10.33 5.78 -15.09
CA TYR A 131 11.54 6.31 -14.45
C TYR A 131 12.65 6.66 -15.43
N THR A 132 12.78 5.89 -16.51
CA THR A 132 13.74 6.16 -17.59
C THR A 132 13.45 7.50 -18.29
N TYR A 133 12.17 7.78 -18.51
CA TYR A 133 11.74 8.97 -19.22
C TYR A 133 11.16 10.08 -18.33
N MET A 134 11.31 9.95 -17.01
CA MET A 134 10.72 10.89 -16.03
C MET A 134 11.00 12.35 -16.39
N ASP A 135 12.24 12.68 -16.64
CA ASP A 135 12.66 14.08 -16.87
C ASP A 135 12.26 14.59 -18.27
N ALA A 136 11.76 13.72 -19.15
CA ALA A 136 11.29 14.07 -20.51
C ALA A 136 9.76 14.17 -20.60
N TYR A 137 9.02 13.63 -19.62
CA TYR A 137 7.56 13.69 -19.64
C TYR A 137 7.04 15.11 -19.36
N ASP A 138 6.14 15.58 -20.21
CA ASP A 138 5.27 16.71 -19.94
C ASP A 138 3.96 16.22 -19.30
N GLY A 139 3.64 16.71 -18.10
CA GLY A 139 2.48 16.23 -17.33
C GLY A 139 1.15 16.48 -18.03
N ASP A 140 0.98 17.66 -18.65
CA ASP A 140 -0.26 18.03 -19.33
C ASP A 140 -0.45 17.23 -20.63
N GLN A 141 0.65 16.97 -21.35
CA GLN A 141 0.61 16.11 -22.53
C GLN A 141 0.25 14.67 -22.14
N MET A 142 0.92 14.12 -21.15
CA MET A 142 0.65 12.74 -20.70
C MET A 142 -0.76 12.59 -20.14
N ALA A 143 -1.28 13.60 -19.45
CA ALA A 143 -2.67 13.59 -18.99
C ALA A 143 -3.67 13.45 -20.14
N ARG A 144 -3.43 14.19 -21.25
CA ARG A 144 -4.26 14.05 -22.47
C ARG A 144 -4.13 12.70 -23.13
N GLU A 145 -2.90 12.20 -23.29
CA GLU A 145 -2.65 10.88 -23.91
C GLU A 145 -3.30 9.73 -23.12
N LEU A 146 -3.36 9.85 -21.80
CA LEU A 146 -3.87 8.81 -20.91
C LEU A 146 -5.32 9.04 -20.47
N GLY A 147 -5.97 10.13 -20.93
CA GLY A 147 -7.37 10.44 -20.64
C GLY A 147 -7.63 10.78 -19.17
N VAL A 148 -6.69 11.48 -18.50
CA VAL A 148 -6.78 11.85 -17.08
C VAL A 148 -6.71 13.37 -16.86
N GLU A 149 -7.06 14.16 -17.88
CA GLU A 149 -6.86 15.63 -17.89
C GLU A 149 -7.52 16.32 -16.70
N ALA A 150 -8.79 16.11 -16.44
CA ALA A 150 -9.52 16.80 -15.37
C ALA A 150 -8.93 16.50 -13.99
N LYS A 151 -8.59 15.22 -13.72
CA LYS A 151 -7.97 14.81 -12.46
C LYS A 151 -6.56 15.39 -12.31
N HIS A 152 -5.78 15.42 -13.38
CA HIS A 152 -4.45 16.02 -13.39
C HIS A 152 -4.52 17.53 -13.20
N GLN A 153 -5.43 18.23 -13.91
CA GLN A 153 -5.56 19.68 -13.81
C GLN A 153 -5.91 20.13 -12.39
N VAL A 154 -6.90 19.47 -11.75
CA VAL A 154 -7.29 19.83 -10.38
C VAL A 154 -6.16 19.55 -9.38
N GLU A 155 -5.42 18.45 -9.53
CA GLU A 155 -4.26 18.12 -8.73
C GLU A 155 -3.14 19.16 -8.89
N LYS A 156 -2.79 19.49 -10.13
CA LYS A 156 -1.78 20.49 -10.47
C LYS A 156 -2.13 21.87 -9.92
N LEU A 157 -3.37 22.30 -10.10
CA LEU A 157 -3.84 23.58 -9.57
C LEU A 157 -3.77 23.60 -8.03
N ALA A 158 -4.24 22.54 -7.35
CA ALA A 158 -4.15 22.46 -5.90
C ALA A 158 -2.68 22.45 -5.43
N ALA A 159 -1.80 21.77 -6.14
CA ALA A 159 -0.37 21.80 -5.85
C ALA A 159 0.19 23.22 -5.91
N HIS A 160 -0.22 24.03 -6.88
CA HIS A 160 0.24 25.43 -7.05
C HIS A 160 -0.42 26.43 -6.09
N GLU A 161 -1.70 26.25 -5.79
CA GLU A 161 -2.49 27.15 -4.96
C GLU A 161 -2.34 26.92 -3.44
N ALA A 162 -1.88 25.74 -3.03
CA ALA A 162 -1.67 25.40 -1.62
C ALA A 162 -0.63 26.33 -0.97
N SER A 163 -0.84 26.70 0.31
CA SER A 163 0.16 27.39 1.12
C SER A 163 1.43 26.56 1.24
N VAL A 164 1.27 25.24 1.50
CA VAL A 164 2.34 24.26 1.46
C VAL A 164 1.89 23.07 0.61
N PHE A 165 2.76 22.65 -0.31
CA PHE A 165 2.59 21.43 -1.11
C PHE A 165 3.51 20.33 -0.61
N ALA A 166 2.99 19.12 -0.44
CA ALA A 166 3.70 18.00 0.12
C ALA A 166 3.43 16.67 -0.62
N THR A 167 4.33 15.74 -0.44
CA THR A 167 4.19 14.34 -0.85
C THR A 167 4.84 13.40 0.15
N VAL A 168 4.75 12.08 -0.09
CA VAL A 168 5.09 11.06 0.91
C VAL A 168 6.53 10.52 0.83
N SER A 169 7.26 10.78 -0.26
CA SER A 169 8.62 10.28 -0.44
C SER A 169 9.45 11.15 -1.39
N LYS A 170 10.77 10.98 -1.34
CA LYS A 170 11.70 11.62 -2.30
C LYS A 170 11.42 11.19 -3.74
N LEU A 171 10.99 9.93 -3.95
CA LEU A 171 10.65 9.39 -5.27
C LEU A 171 9.43 10.14 -5.84
N THR A 172 8.35 10.23 -5.06
CA THR A 172 7.15 10.96 -5.48
C THR A 172 7.39 12.48 -5.55
N ALA A 173 8.33 13.01 -4.77
CA ALA A 173 8.71 14.43 -4.88
C ALA A 173 9.34 14.77 -6.24
N ARG A 174 10.23 13.90 -6.75
CA ARG A 174 10.77 14.02 -8.10
C ARG A 174 9.67 13.96 -9.16
N GLU A 175 8.77 12.98 -9.02
CA GLU A 175 7.61 12.79 -9.90
C GLU A 175 6.71 14.03 -9.90
N ALA A 176 6.29 14.51 -8.72
CA ALA A 176 5.43 15.68 -8.58
C ALA A 176 6.08 16.96 -9.11
N LYS A 177 7.37 17.15 -8.85
CA LYS A 177 8.14 18.27 -9.42
C LYS A 177 8.08 18.28 -10.94
N GLN A 178 8.30 17.12 -11.58
CA GLN A 178 8.31 16.99 -13.04
C GLN A 178 6.91 17.12 -13.63
N LEU A 179 5.93 16.39 -13.10
CA LEU A 179 4.62 16.26 -13.72
C LEU A 179 3.63 17.35 -13.31
N LEU A 180 3.76 17.92 -12.10
CA LEU A 180 2.90 19.02 -11.62
C LEU A 180 3.59 20.38 -11.67
N GLY A 181 4.90 20.44 -11.89
CA GLY A 181 5.66 21.70 -12.04
C GLY A 181 5.92 22.46 -10.73
N ARG A 182 5.71 21.85 -9.56
CA ARG A 182 6.04 22.39 -8.24
C ARG A 182 6.76 21.38 -7.39
N GLU A 183 7.84 21.78 -6.71
CA GLU A 183 8.57 20.92 -5.80
C GLU A 183 7.85 20.82 -4.44
N PRO A 184 7.44 19.62 -3.98
CA PRO A 184 6.82 19.42 -2.69
C PRO A 184 7.85 19.24 -1.57
N ILE A 185 7.44 19.49 -0.33
CA ILE A 185 8.15 18.95 0.83
C ILE A 185 7.76 17.47 1.03
N VAL A 186 8.60 16.71 1.75
CA VAL A 186 8.35 15.28 2.00
C VAL A 186 7.78 15.08 3.41
N LEU A 187 6.59 14.51 3.47
CA LEU A 187 5.89 14.09 4.69
C LEU A 187 5.73 12.56 4.64
N PRO A 188 6.70 11.80 5.16
CA PRO A 188 6.66 10.35 5.08
C PRO A 188 5.49 9.77 5.88
N ASN A 189 4.92 8.66 5.41
CA ASN A 189 3.82 8.00 6.07
C ASN A 189 4.30 7.17 7.26
N GLY A 190 3.86 7.54 8.47
CA GLY A 190 4.14 6.78 9.68
C GLY A 190 3.22 5.58 9.86
N PHE A 191 3.55 4.76 10.85
CA PHE A 191 2.74 3.63 11.27
C PHE A 191 2.71 3.53 12.80
N HIS A 192 1.59 3.08 13.37
CA HIS A 192 1.54 2.84 14.82
C HIS A 192 2.26 1.54 15.16
N VAL A 193 3.45 1.64 15.76
CA VAL A 193 4.30 0.46 15.94
C VAL A 193 3.85 -0.42 17.11
N GLY A 194 3.31 0.13 18.19
CA GLY A 194 2.77 -0.65 19.32
C GLY A 194 3.79 -1.56 20.00
N THR A 195 3.33 -2.70 20.52
CA THR A 195 4.16 -3.64 21.30
C THR A 195 5.08 -4.51 20.44
N SER A 196 6.21 -4.92 21.01
CA SER A 196 7.19 -5.79 20.33
C SER A 196 6.60 -7.12 19.85
N PRO A 197 6.94 -7.58 18.64
CA PRO A 197 6.53 -8.88 18.12
C PRO A 197 7.20 -10.07 18.83
N LEU A 198 8.17 -9.83 19.71
CA LEU A 198 8.88 -10.87 20.46
C LEU A 198 8.28 -11.14 21.84
N THR A 199 7.14 -10.52 22.19
CA THR A 199 6.41 -10.81 23.42
C THR A 199 5.74 -12.19 23.35
N ALA A 200 5.52 -12.82 24.52
CA ALA A 200 4.90 -14.15 24.58
C ALA A 200 3.55 -14.24 23.84
N PRO A 201 2.61 -13.26 23.94
CA PRO A 201 1.38 -13.28 23.15
C PRO A 201 1.63 -13.27 21.65
N MET A 202 2.59 -12.46 21.16
CA MET A 202 2.90 -12.35 19.74
C MET A 202 3.58 -13.63 19.21
N LEU A 203 4.45 -14.26 20.00
CA LEU A 203 5.03 -15.57 19.67
C LEU A 203 3.98 -16.67 19.61
N SER A 204 2.95 -16.63 20.47
CA SER A 204 1.80 -17.53 20.41
C SER A 204 1.00 -17.32 19.11
N LYS A 205 0.73 -16.06 18.71
CA LYS A 205 0.10 -15.75 17.43
C LYS A 205 0.93 -16.27 16.25
N ARG A 206 2.25 -16.07 16.28
CA ARG A 206 3.16 -16.62 15.25
C ARG A 206 3.01 -18.13 15.14
N LYS A 207 3.02 -18.85 16.25
CA LYS A 207 2.85 -20.31 16.26
C LYS A 207 1.53 -20.72 15.63
N LYS A 208 0.43 -20.05 16.01
CA LYS A 208 -0.91 -20.32 15.45
C LYS A 208 -0.97 -20.08 13.95
N ALA A 209 -0.44 -18.93 13.50
CA ALA A 209 -0.38 -18.59 12.07
C ALA A 209 0.41 -19.64 11.28
N ARG A 210 1.60 -20.03 11.75
CA ARG A 210 2.42 -21.03 11.08
C ARG A 210 1.75 -22.39 11.01
N GLN A 211 1.05 -22.81 12.07
CA GLN A 211 0.27 -24.04 12.06
C GLN A 211 -0.80 -24.05 10.97
N LEU A 212 -1.52 -22.94 10.85
CA LEU A 212 -2.55 -22.79 9.81
C LEU A 212 -1.94 -22.75 8.40
N LEU A 213 -0.89 -21.95 8.18
CA LEU A 213 -0.21 -21.87 6.89
C LEU A 213 0.32 -23.23 6.44
N GLY A 214 0.94 -23.99 7.37
CA GLY A 214 1.41 -25.35 7.12
C GLY A 214 0.27 -26.32 6.83
N ALA A 215 -0.86 -26.25 7.56
CA ALA A 215 -2.02 -27.07 7.33
C ALA A 215 -2.66 -26.80 5.95
N VAL A 216 -2.87 -25.54 5.60
CA VAL A 216 -3.38 -25.13 4.28
C VAL A 216 -2.49 -25.65 3.15
N ALA A 217 -1.19 -25.42 3.28
CA ALA A 217 -0.21 -25.90 2.29
C ALA A 217 -0.20 -27.43 2.18
N SER A 218 -0.24 -28.13 3.32
CA SER A 218 -0.28 -29.59 3.33
C SER A 218 -1.51 -30.15 2.62
N ARG A 219 -2.69 -29.56 2.87
CA ARG A 219 -3.95 -30.01 2.25
C ARG A 219 -4.03 -29.67 0.76
N LEU A 220 -3.53 -28.52 0.37
CA LEU A 220 -3.50 -28.15 -1.03
C LEU A 220 -2.60 -29.09 -1.86
N TYR A 221 -1.41 -29.40 -1.33
CA TYR A 221 -0.41 -30.20 -2.06
C TYR A 221 -0.45 -31.70 -1.77
N GLY A 222 -1.33 -32.19 -0.87
CA GLY A 222 -1.47 -33.60 -0.55
C GLY A 222 -0.22 -34.21 0.10
N GLN A 223 0.54 -33.43 0.86
CA GLN A 223 1.76 -33.87 1.52
C GLN A 223 1.97 -33.12 2.86
N THR A 224 2.77 -33.71 3.75
CA THR A 224 3.06 -33.08 5.04
C THR A 224 4.07 -31.95 4.87
N ILE A 225 3.68 -30.72 5.21
CA ILE A 225 4.55 -29.56 5.33
C ILE A 225 4.66 -29.19 6.81
N ASP A 226 5.83 -29.44 7.41
CA ASP A 226 6.04 -29.16 8.84
C ASP A 226 6.10 -27.63 9.08
N PRO A 227 5.15 -27.04 9.80
CA PRO A 227 5.12 -25.60 10.04
C PRO A 227 6.28 -25.09 10.89
N LYS A 228 7.04 -25.97 11.56
CA LYS A 228 8.24 -25.58 12.32
C LYS A 228 9.46 -25.47 11.41
N GLN A 229 9.56 -26.32 10.40
CA GLN A 229 10.68 -26.39 9.48
C GLN A 229 10.49 -25.56 8.21
N ALA A 230 9.25 -25.50 7.68
CA ALA A 230 8.97 -24.76 6.46
C ALA A 230 9.39 -23.29 6.55
N PHE A 231 9.79 -22.73 5.42
CA PHE A 231 10.10 -21.30 5.27
C PHE A 231 8.94 -20.61 4.56
N PHE A 232 8.27 -19.73 5.27
CA PHE A 232 7.09 -19.03 4.76
C PHE A 232 7.44 -17.65 4.25
N ILE A 233 7.14 -17.40 2.99
CA ILE A 233 7.32 -16.12 2.30
C ILE A 233 5.95 -15.54 1.98
N SER A 234 5.79 -14.21 1.94
CA SER A 234 4.59 -13.61 1.37
C SER A 234 4.83 -12.32 0.60
N LEU A 235 3.91 -12.05 -0.33
CA LEU A 235 3.64 -10.76 -0.93
C LEU A 235 2.17 -10.43 -0.64
N GLY A 236 1.89 -9.23 -0.14
CA GLY A 236 0.54 -8.73 0.06
C GLY A 236 0.35 -7.37 -0.59
N GLY A 237 -0.85 -7.08 -1.06
CA GLY A 237 -1.14 -5.80 -1.70
C GLY A 237 -2.36 -5.84 -2.61
N ARG A 238 -2.53 -4.83 -3.46
CA ARG A 238 -3.56 -4.79 -4.50
C ARG A 238 -3.13 -5.61 -5.72
N TYR A 239 -4.10 -6.11 -6.50
CA TYR A 239 -3.82 -6.87 -7.70
C TYR A 239 -3.38 -5.96 -8.87
N GLU A 240 -2.30 -5.23 -8.66
CA GLU A 240 -1.62 -4.44 -9.68
C GLU A 240 -0.36 -5.20 -10.12
N TYR A 241 -0.47 -6.03 -11.13
CA TYR A 241 0.46 -7.11 -11.47
C TYR A 241 1.92 -6.66 -11.59
N ARG A 242 2.19 -5.63 -12.42
CA ARG A 242 3.53 -5.04 -12.60
C ARG A 242 3.88 -4.07 -11.46
N ASN A 243 2.93 -3.19 -11.10
CA ASN A 243 3.20 -2.13 -10.14
C ASN A 243 3.52 -2.65 -8.74
N LYS A 244 2.86 -3.72 -8.31
CA LYS A 244 3.16 -4.40 -7.03
C LYS A 244 4.23 -5.49 -7.16
N GLY A 245 4.71 -5.76 -8.38
CA GLY A 245 5.78 -6.72 -8.64
C GLY A 245 5.37 -8.16 -8.45
N ILE A 246 4.09 -8.50 -8.69
CA ILE A 246 3.60 -9.89 -8.63
C ILE A 246 4.35 -10.76 -9.65
N ASP A 247 4.62 -10.22 -10.82
CA ASP A 247 5.44 -10.82 -11.86
C ASP A 247 6.84 -11.18 -11.35
N LEU A 248 7.55 -10.20 -10.77
CA LEU A 248 8.90 -10.41 -10.26
C LEU A 248 8.93 -11.33 -9.05
N PHE A 249 7.90 -11.31 -8.23
CA PHE A 249 7.77 -12.24 -7.10
C PHE A 249 7.73 -13.70 -7.59
N ILE A 250 6.90 -13.99 -8.59
CA ILE A 250 6.77 -15.33 -9.17
C ILE A 250 8.07 -15.73 -9.89
N GLU A 251 8.63 -14.85 -10.72
CA GLU A 251 9.87 -15.10 -11.45
C GLU A 251 11.07 -15.33 -10.51
N SER A 252 11.20 -14.55 -9.43
CA SER A 252 12.28 -14.72 -8.46
C SER A 252 12.18 -16.03 -7.69
N LEU A 253 10.95 -16.47 -7.36
CA LEU A 253 10.73 -17.78 -6.74
C LEU A 253 11.03 -18.92 -7.69
N HIS A 254 10.69 -18.78 -8.98
CA HIS A 254 11.05 -19.74 -10.00
C HIS A 254 12.56 -19.86 -10.18
N HIS A 255 13.26 -18.73 -10.35
CA HIS A 255 14.72 -18.68 -10.45
C HIS A 255 15.42 -19.28 -9.22
N PHE A 256 14.89 -18.98 -8.03
CA PHE A 256 15.35 -19.62 -6.80
C PHE A 256 15.14 -21.14 -6.82
N ALA A 257 13.94 -21.61 -7.26
CA ALA A 257 13.60 -23.03 -7.28
C ALA A 257 14.49 -23.85 -8.20
N GLU A 258 14.95 -23.29 -9.35
CA GLU A 258 15.83 -23.98 -10.30
C GLU A 258 17.20 -24.35 -9.67
N SER A 259 17.69 -23.54 -8.75
CA SER A 259 18.99 -23.74 -8.08
C SER A 259 18.91 -24.36 -6.70
N TYR A 260 17.71 -24.43 -6.10
CA TYR A 260 17.53 -24.86 -4.73
C TYR A 260 17.63 -26.39 -4.58
N GLN A 261 18.63 -26.85 -3.82
CA GLN A 261 18.88 -28.26 -3.52
C GLN A 261 18.63 -28.64 -2.05
N GLY A 262 18.07 -27.71 -1.26
CA GLY A 262 17.81 -27.95 0.16
C GLY A 262 16.60 -28.86 0.39
N GLU A 263 16.50 -29.40 1.60
CA GLU A 263 15.38 -30.29 2.00
C GLU A 263 14.21 -29.53 2.61
N ARG A 264 14.40 -28.26 2.96
CA ARG A 264 13.40 -27.43 3.63
C ARG A 264 12.33 -26.99 2.64
N ASP A 265 11.06 -27.17 2.96
CA ASP A 265 9.97 -26.65 2.14
C ASP A 265 9.93 -25.11 2.21
N VAL A 266 9.82 -24.48 1.06
CA VAL A 266 9.64 -23.03 0.90
C VAL A 266 8.24 -22.80 0.32
N VAL A 267 7.37 -22.17 1.10
CA VAL A 267 5.99 -21.93 0.70
C VAL A 267 5.74 -20.42 0.66
N ALA A 268 5.48 -19.92 -0.52
CA ALA A 268 5.23 -18.51 -0.76
C ALA A 268 3.72 -18.25 -0.91
N PHE A 269 3.21 -17.27 -0.17
CA PHE A 269 1.81 -16.87 -0.17
C PHE A 269 1.65 -15.55 -0.91
N LEU A 270 0.88 -15.56 -1.99
CA LEU A 270 0.45 -14.36 -2.70
C LEU A 270 -0.89 -13.90 -2.10
N LEU A 271 -0.82 -12.95 -1.15
CA LEU A 271 -1.96 -12.43 -0.37
C LEU A 271 -2.56 -11.19 -1.05
N VAL A 272 -3.27 -11.39 -2.14
CA VAL A 272 -3.71 -10.31 -3.03
C VAL A 272 -5.17 -10.52 -3.42
N PRO A 273 -6.11 -9.68 -2.95
CA PRO A 273 -7.51 -9.80 -3.32
C PRO A 273 -7.69 -9.69 -4.83
N ALA A 274 -8.46 -10.62 -5.39
CA ALA A 274 -8.78 -10.70 -6.81
C ALA A 274 -10.30 -10.93 -6.98
N TRP A 275 -10.75 -11.22 -8.20
CA TRP A 275 -12.16 -11.51 -8.47
C TRP A 275 -12.49 -12.94 -8.03
N GLU A 276 -12.61 -13.14 -6.72
CA GLU A 276 -12.83 -14.43 -6.10
C GLU A 276 -14.29 -14.85 -6.13
N ALA A 277 -14.52 -16.16 -6.22
CA ALA A 277 -15.84 -16.80 -6.27
C ALA A 277 -16.18 -17.53 -4.96
N GLY A 278 -15.38 -17.34 -3.91
CA GLY A 278 -15.58 -17.90 -2.57
C GLY A 278 -14.58 -18.99 -2.19
N PRO A 279 -14.61 -19.41 -0.92
CA PRO A 279 -13.72 -20.42 -0.37
C PRO A 279 -13.95 -21.79 -1.01
N ARG A 280 -12.90 -22.59 -1.06
CA ARG A 280 -12.96 -23.95 -1.63
C ARG A 280 -13.54 -24.95 -0.63
N ALA A 281 -14.68 -25.54 -0.97
CA ALA A 281 -15.36 -26.52 -0.11
C ALA A 281 -14.51 -27.80 0.13
N ASP A 282 -13.74 -28.25 -0.88
CA ASP A 282 -12.82 -29.39 -0.74
C ASP A 282 -11.70 -29.11 0.27
N LEU A 283 -11.11 -27.92 0.21
CA LEU A 283 -10.09 -27.50 1.17
C LEU A 283 -10.66 -27.30 2.58
N GLN A 284 -11.82 -26.64 2.69
CA GLN A 284 -12.52 -26.46 3.98
C GLN A 284 -12.81 -27.83 4.64
N TYR A 285 -13.30 -28.80 3.86
CA TYR A 285 -13.55 -30.14 4.35
C TYR A 285 -12.28 -30.76 4.92
N LEU A 286 -11.18 -30.78 4.19
CA LEU A 286 -9.91 -31.36 4.63
C LEU A 286 -9.29 -30.65 5.84
N LEU A 287 -9.46 -29.33 5.96
CA LEU A 287 -8.98 -28.56 7.12
C LEU A 287 -9.77 -28.88 8.39
N THR A 288 -11.07 -29.17 8.26
CA THR A 288 -11.95 -29.51 9.38
C THR A 288 -11.93 -31.02 9.73
N HIS A 289 -11.39 -31.85 8.82
CA HIS A 289 -11.25 -33.32 9.03
C HIS A 289 -9.76 -33.71 8.93
N PRO A 290 -8.95 -33.37 9.95
CA PRO A 290 -7.50 -33.58 9.90
C PRO A 290 -7.09 -35.08 9.86
N GLN A 291 -7.98 -36.00 10.21
CA GLN A 291 -7.79 -37.44 10.15
C GLN A 291 -7.95 -38.04 8.74
N GLU A 292 -8.51 -37.27 7.79
CA GLU A 292 -8.63 -37.73 6.39
C GLU A 292 -7.24 -37.87 5.75
N GLU A 293 -7.00 -39.10 5.27
CA GLU A 293 -5.77 -39.39 4.51
C GLU A 293 -5.84 -38.78 3.12
N GLN A 294 -4.78 -38.07 2.74
CA GLN A 294 -4.66 -37.48 1.44
C GLN A 294 -3.24 -37.67 0.89
N SER A 295 -3.15 -38.32 -0.25
CA SER A 295 -1.87 -38.61 -0.94
C SER A 295 -1.69 -37.85 -2.23
N ASN A 296 -2.73 -37.17 -2.71
CA ASN A 296 -2.70 -36.43 -3.97
C ASN A 296 -2.98 -34.94 -3.72
N PRO A 297 -2.36 -34.05 -4.51
CA PRO A 297 -2.71 -32.65 -4.46
C PRO A 297 -4.15 -32.41 -4.90
N LEU A 298 -4.77 -31.36 -4.40
CA LEU A 298 -6.05 -30.88 -4.92
C LEU A 298 -5.88 -30.35 -6.34
N GLN A 299 -6.96 -30.33 -7.11
CA GLN A 299 -6.96 -29.59 -8.39
C GLN A 299 -6.64 -28.13 -8.12
N TYR A 300 -5.75 -27.52 -8.86
CA TYR A 300 -5.23 -26.17 -8.60
C TYR A 300 -4.66 -26.00 -7.16
N PRO A 301 -3.59 -26.73 -6.81
CA PRO A 301 -3.05 -26.73 -5.45
C PRO A 301 -2.50 -25.36 -5.04
N MET A 302 -2.32 -24.45 -5.99
CA MET A 302 -1.90 -23.08 -5.73
C MET A 302 -3.05 -22.14 -5.34
N LEU A 303 -4.32 -22.57 -5.27
CA LEU A 303 -5.45 -21.70 -4.94
C LEU A 303 -6.10 -22.06 -3.61
N SER A 304 -6.27 -21.08 -2.73
CA SER A 304 -7.05 -21.19 -1.49
C SER A 304 -8.56 -20.96 -1.69
N HIS A 305 -8.93 -20.15 -2.67
CA HIS A 305 -10.29 -19.79 -3.03
C HIS A 305 -10.46 -19.89 -4.53
N TRP A 306 -11.69 -20.15 -4.99
CA TRP A 306 -11.99 -20.15 -6.41
C TRP A 306 -12.03 -18.75 -6.96
N LEU A 307 -11.63 -18.59 -8.21
CA LEU A 307 -11.78 -17.36 -8.98
C LEU A 307 -12.88 -17.55 -10.04
N TYR A 308 -13.65 -16.51 -10.33
CA TYR A 308 -14.59 -16.53 -11.46
C TYR A 308 -13.90 -16.80 -12.81
N ASN A 309 -12.59 -16.51 -12.92
CA ASN A 309 -11.80 -16.61 -14.12
C ASN A 309 -10.49 -17.41 -13.90
N THR A 310 -10.59 -18.54 -13.15
CA THR A 310 -9.42 -19.33 -12.71
C THR A 310 -8.46 -19.68 -13.86
N GLU A 311 -9.00 -20.16 -15.01
CA GLU A 311 -8.19 -20.61 -16.15
C GLU A 311 -7.42 -19.48 -16.86
N HIS A 312 -7.85 -18.24 -16.71
CA HIS A 312 -7.29 -17.08 -17.41
C HIS A 312 -6.75 -16.01 -16.45
N ASP A 313 -6.79 -16.25 -15.14
CA ASP A 313 -6.18 -15.34 -14.19
C ASP A 313 -4.67 -15.29 -14.39
N ARG A 314 -4.14 -14.07 -14.43
CA ARG A 314 -2.74 -13.81 -14.80
C ARG A 314 -1.76 -14.45 -13.81
N ALA A 315 -2.04 -14.39 -12.51
CA ALA A 315 -1.18 -14.98 -11.48
C ALA A 315 -1.24 -16.50 -11.52
N VAL A 316 -2.45 -17.08 -11.67
CA VAL A 316 -2.66 -18.54 -11.81
C VAL A 316 -1.90 -19.08 -13.02
N CYS A 317 -2.08 -18.46 -14.18
CA CYS A 317 -1.37 -18.86 -15.39
C CYS A 317 0.15 -18.78 -15.23
N HIS A 318 0.66 -17.71 -14.59
CA HIS A 318 2.08 -17.52 -14.40
C HIS A 318 2.69 -18.55 -13.43
N ILE A 319 2.04 -18.80 -12.27
CA ILE A 319 2.47 -19.82 -11.30
C ILE A 319 2.55 -21.20 -11.95
N ARG A 320 1.53 -21.59 -12.73
CA ARG A 320 1.49 -22.86 -13.46
C ARG A 320 2.58 -22.95 -14.54
N HIS A 321 2.75 -21.89 -15.32
CA HIS A 321 3.77 -21.86 -16.38
C HIS A 321 5.18 -22.04 -15.82
N ARG A 322 5.44 -21.53 -14.61
CA ARG A 322 6.72 -21.67 -13.91
C ARG A 322 6.82 -22.93 -13.05
N GLY A 323 5.79 -23.78 -13.02
CA GLY A 323 5.79 -25.04 -12.28
C GLY A 323 5.86 -24.87 -10.76
N LEU A 324 5.45 -23.72 -10.23
CA LEU A 324 5.45 -23.42 -8.81
C LEU A 324 4.18 -23.97 -8.08
N ASP A 325 3.32 -24.67 -8.83
CA ASP A 325 2.16 -25.41 -8.36
C ASP A 325 2.42 -26.93 -8.21
N ARG A 326 3.63 -27.40 -8.46
CA ARG A 326 3.99 -28.82 -8.47
C ARG A 326 4.18 -29.32 -7.04
N ALA A 327 3.56 -30.46 -6.72
CA ALA A 327 3.70 -31.11 -5.41
C ALA A 327 5.13 -31.62 -5.14
N ASP A 328 5.83 -32.09 -6.16
CA ASP A 328 7.19 -32.60 -6.05
C ASP A 328 8.27 -31.50 -5.91
N SER A 329 7.92 -30.23 -6.14
CA SER A 329 8.82 -29.10 -5.88
C SER A 329 8.93 -28.79 -4.39
N ARG A 330 10.12 -28.41 -3.92
CA ARG A 330 10.32 -27.85 -2.58
C ARG A 330 9.88 -26.39 -2.47
N VAL A 331 9.79 -25.70 -3.58
CA VAL A 331 9.32 -24.30 -3.64
C VAL A 331 7.92 -24.28 -4.23
N LYS A 332 6.95 -23.78 -3.47
CA LYS A 332 5.53 -23.78 -3.82
C LYS A 332 4.95 -22.38 -3.66
N VAL A 333 4.01 -22.01 -4.51
CA VAL A 333 3.26 -20.75 -4.38
C VAL A 333 1.79 -21.05 -4.13
N ILE A 334 1.21 -20.37 -3.16
CA ILE A 334 -0.22 -20.40 -2.85
C ILE A 334 -0.78 -19.00 -3.03
N PHE A 335 -1.72 -18.85 -3.96
CA PHE A 335 -2.46 -17.63 -4.17
C PHE A 335 -3.70 -17.61 -3.29
N VAL A 336 -3.82 -16.56 -2.46
CA VAL A 336 -4.94 -16.29 -1.56
C VAL A 336 -5.66 -15.04 -2.07
N PRO A 337 -6.66 -15.20 -2.96
CA PRO A 337 -7.27 -14.09 -3.70
C PRO A 337 -8.40 -13.38 -2.95
N CYS A 338 -8.39 -13.38 -1.62
CA CYS A 338 -9.45 -12.79 -0.81
C CYS A 338 -8.93 -11.71 0.15
N TYR A 339 -9.85 -10.90 0.67
CA TYR A 339 -9.55 -10.00 1.78
C TYR A 339 -9.41 -10.77 3.08
N LEU A 340 -8.26 -10.66 3.74
CA LEU A 340 -7.96 -11.31 5.01
C LEU A 340 -8.51 -10.49 6.18
N ASN A 341 -9.79 -10.61 6.42
CA ASN A 341 -10.53 -9.93 7.48
C ASN A 341 -10.84 -10.85 8.69
N GLY A 342 -10.40 -12.11 8.67
CA GLY A 342 -10.66 -13.12 9.68
C GLY A 342 -11.92 -13.94 9.46
N LEU A 343 -12.60 -13.79 8.32
CA LEU A 343 -13.87 -14.44 7.99
C LEU A 343 -13.88 -14.91 6.52
N ASP A 344 -12.72 -15.31 5.99
CA ASP A 344 -12.59 -15.72 4.60
C ASP A 344 -13.01 -17.18 4.32
N GLY A 345 -13.22 -17.97 5.38
CA GLY A 345 -13.68 -19.35 5.29
C GLY A 345 -12.60 -20.40 5.04
N VAL A 346 -11.33 -20.00 4.92
CA VAL A 346 -10.16 -20.90 4.78
C VAL A 346 -9.10 -20.62 5.82
N LEU A 347 -8.61 -19.38 5.84
CA LEU A 347 -7.57 -18.97 6.78
C LEU A 347 -8.18 -18.42 8.08
N ASP A 348 -9.28 -17.70 8.01
CA ASP A 348 -10.01 -17.12 9.14
C ASP A 348 -9.11 -16.40 10.15
N LEU A 349 -8.06 -15.78 9.63
CA LEU A 349 -7.15 -14.89 10.36
C LEU A 349 -7.05 -13.54 9.63
N SER A 350 -6.89 -12.48 10.42
CA SER A 350 -6.60 -11.18 9.83
C SER A 350 -5.24 -11.18 9.12
N TYR A 351 -5.06 -10.27 8.15
CA TYR A 351 -3.78 -10.09 7.46
C TYR A 351 -2.60 -9.99 8.45
N TYR A 352 -2.73 -9.20 9.51
CA TYR A 352 -1.67 -9.01 10.50
C TYR A 352 -1.42 -10.27 11.35
N ASP A 353 -2.47 -11.04 11.65
CA ASP A 353 -2.32 -12.29 12.39
C ASP A 353 -1.65 -13.38 11.54
N LEU A 354 -1.79 -13.34 10.21
CA LEU A 354 -1.04 -14.20 9.29
C LEU A 354 0.40 -13.71 9.09
N LEU A 355 0.59 -12.39 8.94
CA LEU A 355 1.88 -11.77 8.66
C LEU A 355 2.94 -12.14 9.71
N VAL A 356 2.58 -12.20 11.00
CA VAL A 356 3.52 -12.60 12.06
C VAL A 356 4.07 -14.02 11.88
N GLY A 357 3.38 -14.88 11.12
CA GLY A 357 3.79 -16.25 10.79
C GLY A 357 4.89 -16.34 9.74
N MET A 358 5.10 -15.31 8.94
CA MET A 358 6.07 -15.30 7.86
C MET A 358 7.51 -15.23 8.35
N ASP A 359 8.42 -15.75 7.54
CA ASP A 359 9.86 -15.66 7.74
C ASP A 359 10.48 -14.53 6.91
N LEU A 360 9.87 -14.21 5.77
CA LEU A 360 10.29 -13.18 4.84
C LEU A 360 9.07 -12.62 4.11
N THR A 361 9.09 -11.34 3.80
CA THR A 361 8.16 -10.73 2.84
C THR A 361 8.93 -10.14 1.66
N ILE A 362 8.33 -10.15 0.49
CA ILE A 362 8.98 -9.65 -0.74
C ILE A 362 7.99 -8.76 -1.47
N TYR A 363 8.34 -7.48 -1.63
CA TYR A 363 7.55 -6.46 -2.32
C TYR A 363 8.38 -5.84 -3.44
N PRO A 364 8.52 -6.52 -4.58
CA PRO A 364 9.36 -6.05 -5.66
C PRO A 364 8.62 -5.03 -6.54
N SER A 365 8.10 -3.98 -5.90
CA SER A 365 7.21 -3.00 -6.53
C SER A 365 7.92 -2.16 -7.57
N TYR A 366 7.24 -1.93 -8.71
CA TYR A 366 7.64 -0.98 -9.75
C TYR A 366 7.15 0.44 -9.45
N TYR A 367 5.90 0.58 -8.98
CA TYR A 367 5.32 1.86 -8.62
C TYR A 367 4.76 1.81 -7.20
N GLU A 368 5.51 2.36 -6.25
CA GLU A 368 5.15 2.36 -4.84
C GLU A 368 5.56 3.69 -4.19
N PRO A 369 4.68 4.71 -4.20
CA PRO A 369 4.99 6.04 -3.67
C PRO A 369 5.54 6.05 -2.24
N TRP A 370 4.98 5.21 -1.35
CA TRP A 370 5.53 4.93 -0.03
C TRP A 370 5.80 3.44 0.16
N GLY A 371 4.81 2.65 0.49
CA GLY A 371 4.89 1.22 0.77
C GLY A 371 4.61 0.91 2.24
N TYR A 372 3.33 0.80 2.58
CA TYR A 372 2.93 0.39 3.92
C TYR A 372 3.25 -1.08 4.19
N THR A 373 3.05 -1.97 3.23
CA THR A 373 3.23 -3.41 3.40
C THR A 373 4.63 -3.83 3.87
N PRO A 374 5.75 -3.30 3.36
CA PRO A 374 7.06 -3.58 3.92
C PRO A 374 7.26 -2.96 5.32
N LEU A 375 6.70 -1.77 5.60
CA LEU A 375 6.73 -1.16 6.93
C LEU A 375 5.94 -2.00 7.94
N GLU A 376 4.76 -2.49 7.57
CA GLU A 376 3.96 -3.42 8.37
C GLU A 376 4.73 -4.71 8.66
N SER A 377 5.43 -5.26 7.67
CA SER A 377 6.25 -6.46 7.84
C SER A 377 7.30 -6.29 8.93
N ILE A 378 8.11 -5.24 8.85
CA ILE A 378 9.14 -4.99 9.87
C ILE A 378 8.54 -4.62 11.23
N ARG A 379 7.38 -3.98 11.27
CA ARG A 379 6.62 -3.74 12.49
C ARG A 379 6.28 -5.04 13.22
N TYR A 380 5.92 -6.08 12.48
CA TYR A 380 5.66 -7.42 13.03
C TYR A 380 6.93 -8.29 13.13
N GLY A 381 8.10 -7.68 12.98
CA GLY A 381 9.40 -8.34 13.07
C GLY A 381 9.64 -9.32 11.92
N VAL A 382 9.02 -9.11 10.78
CA VAL A 382 9.28 -9.90 9.58
C VAL A 382 10.24 -9.14 8.68
N PRO A 383 11.44 -9.67 8.40
CA PRO A 383 12.36 -9.05 7.46
C PRO A 383 11.73 -8.97 6.07
N THR A 384 12.12 -7.96 5.30
CA THR A 384 11.47 -7.69 4.02
C THR A 384 12.48 -7.36 2.92
N ILE A 385 12.13 -7.73 1.69
CA ILE A 385 12.80 -7.29 0.46
C ILE A 385 11.86 -6.28 -0.22
N THR A 386 12.38 -5.14 -0.59
CA THR A 386 11.68 -4.10 -1.35
C THR A 386 12.62 -3.52 -2.41
N THR A 387 12.21 -2.49 -3.12
CA THR A 387 13.00 -1.92 -4.22
C THR A 387 13.33 -0.44 -4.02
N THR A 388 14.26 0.07 -4.82
CA THR A 388 14.56 1.51 -4.94
C THR A 388 13.40 2.31 -5.53
N LEU A 389 12.39 1.65 -6.12
CA LEU A 389 11.18 2.28 -6.66
C LEU A 389 10.01 2.29 -5.64
N ALA A 390 10.32 2.07 -4.35
CA ALA A 390 9.41 2.25 -3.23
C ALA A 390 9.94 3.34 -2.29
N GLY A 391 9.10 4.32 -1.95
CA GLY A 391 9.50 5.42 -1.05
C GLY A 391 10.00 4.93 0.30
N PHE A 392 9.33 3.91 0.87
CA PHE A 392 9.78 3.22 2.08
C PHE A 392 11.16 2.57 1.90
N GLY A 393 11.44 1.98 0.73
CA GLY A 393 12.72 1.37 0.44
C GLY A 393 13.87 2.39 0.55
N LEU A 394 13.71 3.55 -0.08
CA LEU A 394 14.71 4.63 0.00
C LEU A 394 14.88 5.14 1.44
N TRP A 395 13.79 5.35 2.17
CA TRP A 395 13.86 5.73 3.57
C TRP A 395 14.56 4.68 4.43
N ALA A 396 14.20 3.41 4.26
CA ALA A 396 14.78 2.32 5.03
C ALA A 396 16.28 2.13 4.75
N GLU A 397 16.73 2.32 3.52
CA GLU A 397 18.16 2.29 3.17
C GLU A 397 18.93 3.41 3.89
N GLU A 398 18.41 4.65 3.84
CA GLU A 398 19.02 5.79 4.52
C GLU A 398 19.05 5.58 6.05
N GLU A 399 17.96 5.11 6.65
CA GLU A 399 17.88 4.90 8.10
C GLU A 399 18.82 3.78 8.55
N GLN A 400 18.94 2.69 7.77
CA GLN A 400 19.87 1.58 8.05
C GLN A 400 21.35 1.95 7.93
N MET A 401 21.68 3.05 7.28
CA MET A 401 23.06 3.60 7.25
C MET A 401 23.41 4.31 8.56
N THR A 402 22.47 4.59 9.43
CA THR A 402 22.65 5.24 10.74
C THR A 402 22.87 4.20 11.85
N LYS A 403 23.40 4.64 13.00
CA LYS A 403 23.44 3.81 14.21
C LYS A 403 22.00 3.67 14.78
N PRO A 404 21.61 2.49 15.31
CA PRO A 404 22.43 1.29 15.57
C PRO A 404 22.44 0.27 14.43
N PHE A 405 21.90 0.57 13.27
CA PHE A 405 21.69 -0.41 12.19
C PHE A 405 22.91 -0.58 11.28
N ALA A 406 23.78 0.43 11.15
CA ALA A 406 24.91 0.44 10.22
C ALA A 406 25.89 -0.74 10.39
N SER A 407 26.03 -1.26 11.62
CA SER A 407 26.88 -2.40 11.96
C SER A 407 26.14 -3.73 12.09
N ALA A 408 24.84 -3.76 11.81
CA ALA A 408 24.04 -4.97 11.94
C ALA A 408 24.48 -6.00 10.88
N PRO A 409 24.85 -7.24 11.28
CA PRO A 409 25.30 -8.25 10.33
C PRO A 409 24.20 -8.71 9.38
N HIS A 410 22.94 -8.62 9.81
CA HIS A 410 21.76 -8.99 9.04
C HIS A 410 20.76 -7.83 9.04
N ARG A 411 20.70 -7.14 7.91
CA ARG A 411 19.75 -6.04 7.72
C ARG A 411 18.32 -6.58 7.68
N PRO A 412 17.37 -5.92 8.35
CA PRO A 412 15.97 -6.33 8.32
C PRO A 412 15.24 -5.94 7.03
N VAL A 413 15.72 -4.94 6.29
CA VAL A 413 15.18 -4.51 5.00
C VAL A 413 16.28 -4.60 3.96
N HIS A 414 16.03 -5.39 2.91
CA HIS A 414 16.88 -5.46 1.74
C HIS A 414 16.24 -4.65 0.62
N VAL A 415 16.93 -3.61 0.17
CA VAL A 415 16.49 -2.75 -0.91
C VAL A 415 17.22 -3.15 -2.18
N VAL A 416 16.48 -3.68 -3.15
CA VAL A 416 17.01 -4.13 -4.43
C VAL A 416 16.88 -3.00 -5.44
N GLU A 417 17.93 -2.74 -6.20
CA GLU A 417 17.86 -1.81 -7.30
C GLU A 417 16.89 -2.33 -8.35
N ARG A 418 15.86 -1.54 -8.65
CA ARG A 418 14.91 -1.79 -9.74
C ARG A 418 14.85 -0.56 -10.63
N THR A 419 14.89 -0.81 -11.95
CA THR A 419 14.71 0.19 -13.00
C THR A 419 13.68 -0.33 -14.01
N ASP A 420 13.43 0.44 -15.07
CA ASP A 420 12.54 -0.02 -16.15
C ASP A 420 13.15 -1.20 -16.95
N THR A 421 14.47 -1.41 -16.89
CA THR A 421 15.19 -2.32 -17.81
C THR A 421 15.99 -3.43 -17.13
N ASN A 422 16.21 -3.40 -15.79
CA ASN A 422 17.06 -4.36 -15.08
C ASN A 422 16.28 -5.54 -14.45
N ILE A 423 15.24 -6.02 -15.12
CA ILE A 423 14.39 -7.11 -14.61
C ILE A 423 15.21 -8.39 -14.28
N PRO A 424 16.11 -8.89 -15.15
CA PRO A 424 16.88 -10.09 -14.86
C PRO A 424 17.77 -9.96 -13.61
N GLU A 425 18.46 -8.84 -13.48
CA GLU A 425 19.35 -8.55 -12.33
C GLU A 425 18.54 -8.44 -11.04
N THR A 426 17.35 -7.84 -11.10
CA THR A 426 16.44 -7.75 -9.96
C THR A 426 15.97 -9.14 -9.50
N ILE A 427 15.61 -10.02 -10.45
CA ILE A 427 15.21 -11.41 -10.19
C ILE A 427 16.35 -12.18 -9.52
N GLU A 428 17.55 -12.12 -10.08
CA GLU A 428 18.74 -12.79 -9.55
C GLU A 428 19.06 -12.31 -8.12
N MET A 429 19.00 -11.00 -7.88
CA MET A 429 19.26 -10.44 -6.56
C MET A 429 18.23 -10.90 -5.53
N ILE A 430 16.94 -10.87 -5.86
CA ILE A 430 15.87 -11.35 -4.95
C ILE A 430 16.06 -12.83 -4.66
N SER A 431 16.32 -13.66 -5.67
CA SER A 431 16.60 -15.08 -5.52
C SER A 431 17.79 -15.34 -4.58
N SER A 432 18.90 -14.63 -4.76
CA SER A 432 20.08 -14.71 -3.88
C SER A 432 19.75 -14.31 -2.44
N LEU A 433 18.92 -13.29 -2.24
CA LEU A 433 18.47 -12.85 -0.92
C LEU A 433 17.56 -13.91 -0.25
N ILE A 434 16.69 -14.59 -1.01
CA ILE A 434 15.90 -15.72 -0.48
C ILE A 434 16.83 -16.82 0.02
N ALA A 435 17.81 -17.23 -0.78
CA ALA A 435 18.79 -18.24 -0.40
C ALA A 435 19.56 -17.85 0.88
N ARG A 436 20.01 -16.60 0.97
CA ARG A 436 20.67 -16.05 2.14
C ARG A 436 19.78 -16.05 3.38
N GLN A 437 18.52 -15.65 3.27
CA GLN A 437 17.57 -15.65 4.40
C GLN A 437 17.30 -17.07 4.90
N LEU A 438 17.19 -18.03 3.99
CA LEU A 438 16.98 -19.42 4.31
C LEU A 438 18.16 -20.06 5.04
N SER A 439 19.39 -19.58 4.81
CA SER A 439 20.63 -20.08 5.43
C SER A 439 20.88 -19.55 6.85
N LEU A 440 20.13 -18.56 7.31
CA LEU A 440 20.30 -17.97 8.64
C LEU A 440 19.97 -18.98 9.75
N SER A 441 20.82 -19.03 10.78
CA SER A 441 20.53 -19.75 12.02
C SER A 441 19.33 -19.15 12.77
N LEU A 442 18.77 -19.91 13.69
CA LEU A 442 17.62 -19.44 14.49
C LEU A 442 17.95 -18.19 15.32
N GLU A 443 19.17 -18.06 15.83
CA GLU A 443 19.60 -16.88 16.59
C GLU A 443 19.74 -15.66 15.67
N GLU A 444 20.30 -15.81 14.48
CA GLU A 444 20.39 -14.73 13.49
C GLU A 444 19.02 -14.26 13.05
N GLN A 445 18.09 -15.19 12.78
CA GLN A 445 16.70 -14.87 12.46
C GLN A 445 16.02 -14.09 13.60
N LYS A 446 16.24 -14.48 14.85
CA LYS A 446 15.69 -13.81 16.03
C LYS A 446 16.25 -12.39 16.19
N GLU A 447 17.56 -12.23 16.01
CA GLU A 447 18.19 -10.90 16.05
C GLU A 447 17.68 -10.01 14.89
N GLN A 448 17.58 -10.55 13.68
CA GLN A 448 17.04 -9.82 12.55
C GLN A 448 15.59 -9.38 12.78
N ARG A 449 14.74 -10.25 13.37
CA ARG A 449 13.37 -9.90 13.75
C ARG A 449 13.30 -8.76 14.77
N LYS A 450 14.24 -8.76 15.73
CA LYS A 450 14.36 -7.67 16.69
C LYS A 450 14.76 -6.37 16.00
N LYS A 451 15.73 -6.41 15.10
CA LYS A 451 16.18 -5.26 14.31
C LYS A 451 15.11 -4.74 13.37
N ALA A 452 14.27 -5.61 12.81
CA ALA A 452 13.11 -5.21 12.01
C ALA A 452 12.14 -4.33 12.83
N TYR A 453 11.79 -4.77 14.03
CA TYR A 453 10.93 -3.99 14.92
C TYR A 453 11.59 -2.68 15.38
N GLU A 454 12.89 -2.69 15.70
CA GLU A 454 13.62 -1.48 16.07
C GLU A 454 13.61 -0.45 14.94
N LEU A 455 13.81 -0.88 13.69
CA LEU A 455 13.74 -0.01 12.52
C LEU A 455 12.31 0.54 12.31
N ALA A 456 11.28 -0.29 12.46
CA ALA A 456 9.90 0.16 12.36
C ALA A 456 9.57 1.27 13.35
N ARG A 457 10.16 1.25 14.55
CA ARG A 457 9.98 2.31 15.55
C ARG A 457 10.46 3.68 15.09
N CYS A 458 11.43 3.73 14.16
CA CYS A 458 11.91 4.99 13.57
C CYS A 458 10.85 5.62 12.65
N ALA A 459 9.88 4.83 12.15
CA ALA A 459 8.74 5.28 11.35
C ALA A 459 7.43 5.40 12.17
N ASP A 460 7.50 5.36 13.52
CA ASP A 460 6.30 5.58 14.34
C ASP A 460 5.75 7.00 14.13
N TRP A 461 4.42 7.13 14.06
CA TRP A 461 3.76 8.44 13.91
C TRP A 461 4.21 9.48 14.93
N LYS A 462 4.57 9.07 16.16
CA LYS A 462 5.11 9.98 17.18
C LYS A 462 6.40 10.69 16.77
N LEU A 463 7.18 10.04 15.88
CA LEU A 463 8.41 10.62 15.33
C LEU A 463 8.15 11.33 14.00
N PHE A 464 7.33 10.74 13.13
CA PHE A 464 7.07 11.32 11.81
C PHE A 464 6.17 12.55 11.85
N TYR A 465 5.35 12.72 12.90
CA TYR A 465 4.52 13.91 13.07
C TYR A 465 5.33 15.22 13.10
N ARG A 466 6.60 15.18 13.52
CA ARG A 466 7.52 16.32 13.43
C ARG A 466 7.64 16.93 12.02
N HIS A 467 7.48 16.12 10.97
CA HIS A 467 7.48 16.62 9.59
C HIS A 467 6.25 17.48 9.30
N TYR A 468 5.10 17.10 9.87
CA TYR A 468 3.86 17.88 9.80
C TYR A 468 3.97 19.16 10.62
N GLU A 469 4.58 19.11 11.81
CA GLU A 469 4.85 20.32 12.61
C GLU A 469 5.72 21.29 11.83
N ALA A 470 6.78 20.82 11.17
CA ALA A 470 7.62 21.65 10.32
C ALA A 470 6.87 22.26 9.12
N ALA A 471 5.90 21.53 8.55
CA ALA A 471 5.02 22.06 7.49
C ALA A 471 4.09 23.15 8.03
N TYR A 472 3.53 22.96 9.24
CA TYR A 472 2.67 23.97 9.87
C TYR A 472 3.43 25.25 10.22
N GLU A 473 4.70 25.14 10.64
CA GLU A 473 5.57 26.30 10.88
C GLU A 473 5.74 27.18 9.63
N GLN A 474 5.82 26.57 8.42
CA GLN A 474 5.91 27.31 7.16
C GLN A 474 4.63 28.10 6.83
N MET A 475 3.53 27.82 7.50
CA MET A 475 2.24 28.48 7.29
C MET A 475 1.92 29.55 8.33
N LYS A 476 2.81 29.77 9.30
CA LYS A 476 2.70 30.89 10.28
C LYS A 476 2.95 32.22 9.58
#